data_6bf1cb140c64ad019cbbe28a6b37e2a1
#
_entry.id   6bf1cb140c64ad019cbbe28a6b37e2a1
#
_cell.length_a   1.000
_cell.length_b   1.000
_cell.length_c   1.000
_cell.angle_alpha   90.00
_cell.angle_beta   90.00
_cell.angle_gamma   90.00
#
_symmetry.space_group_name_H-M   'P 1'
#
loop_
_entity.id
_entity.type
_entity.pdbx_description
1 polymer ?
#
loop_
_entity_poly.entity_id
_entity_poly.type
_entity_poly.pdbx_seq_one_letter_code
_entity_poly.pdbx_strand_id
1 'polypeptide(L)'
;MAEKIQLSQADRKKVWWRSQFLQGSWDYERMQNLGWAYSLIPAIKKLYTNKEDQAAALKRHLEFFNTHPYVAAPIMGVTLALEEEKANGTDIEDAAIQGVKIGMMGPLAGIGDPVFWFTVRPILGALGASLAQAGNIAGPLIFFIGWNLIRMAFLWYTQELGYKAGSEITKDMSGGILKDITKGASILGMFILAVLVERWVSIVFTVNLPGKVLSKGAYIEWPKGNVSGDQLKTILGQVNDKLSFDKIQVDTLQKQLDSLIPGLMGLLLTFACMWLLKKKVSPITIIIGLFVVGIVASFFGIM
;
A
#
# COMPACT_ATOMS: atom_id res chain seq x y z
N MET A 1 -46.24 -11.30 0.87
CA MET A 1 -44.91 -10.67 0.71
C MET A 1 -44.01 -11.78 0.15
N ALA A 2 -43.35 -11.57 -0.99
CA ALA A 2 -42.37 -12.53 -1.49
C ALA A 2 -41.24 -12.68 -0.46
N GLU A 3 -40.79 -13.92 -0.26
CA GLU A 3 -39.69 -14.21 0.67
C GLU A 3 -38.42 -13.50 0.17
N LYS A 4 -37.77 -12.71 1.04
CA LYS A 4 -36.54 -11.99 0.67
C LYS A 4 -35.45 -13.00 0.32
N ILE A 5 -34.85 -12.83 -0.86
CA ILE A 5 -33.70 -13.61 -1.31
C ILE A 5 -32.48 -13.15 -0.51
N GLN A 6 -31.81 -14.07 0.19
CA GLN A 6 -30.59 -13.79 0.94
C GLN A 6 -29.44 -14.67 0.48
N LEU A 7 -28.25 -14.08 0.33
CA LEU A 7 -27.03 -14.81 0.05
C LEU A 7 -26.56 -15.59 1.26
N SER A 8 -26.61 -16.90 1.19
CA SER A 8 -26.08 -17.77 2.23
C SER A 8 -24.55 -17.64 2.35
N GLN A 9 -24.00 -18.09 3.49
CA GLN A 9 -22.54 -18.15 3.63
C GLN A 9 -21.90 -19.03 2.55
N ALA A 10 -22.58 -20.09 2.10
CA ALA A 10 -22.10 -20.96 1.03
C ALA A 10 -22.02 -20.22 -0.32
N ASP A 11 -22.97 -19.31 -0.62
CA ASP A 11 -22.95 -18.53 -1.83
C ASP A 11 -21.82 -17.50 -1.80
N ARG A 12 -21.61 -16.83 -0.67
CA ARG A 12 -20.49 -15.90 -0.46
C ARG A 12 -19.13 -16.62 -0.50
N LYS A 13 -19.02 -17.86 -0.03
CA LYS A 13 -17.81 -18.69 -0.18
C LYS A 13 -17.50 -19.00 -1.65
N LYS A 14 -18.51 -19.21 -2.50
CA LYS A 14 -18.29 -19.39 -3.94
C LYS A 14 -17.73 -18.12 -4.58
N VAL A 15 -18.21 -16.93 -4.16
CA VAL A 15 -17.67 -15.64 -4.61
C VAL A 15 -16.22 -15.48 -4.15
N TRP A 16 -15.95 -15.69 -2.86
CA TRP A 16 -14.60 -15.66 -2.30
C TRP A 16 -13.63 -16.60 -3.04
N TRP A 17 -14.05 -17.81 -3.37
CA TRP A 17 -13.20 -18.74 -4.11
C TRP A 17 -12.88 -18.22 -5.50
N ARG A 18 -13.86 -17.67 -6.21
CA ARG A 18 -13.65 -17.08 -7.54
C ARG A 18 -12.84 -15.79 -7.51
N SER A 19 -12.90 -15.03 -6.45
CA SER A 19 -12.11 -13.80 -6.29
C SER A 19 -10.60 -14.05 -6.24
N GLN A 20 -10.17 -15.31 -6.02
CA GLN A 20 -8.76 -15.70 -6.17
C GLN A 20 -8.24 -15.45 -7.59
N PHE A 21 -9.11 -15.41 -8.57
CA PHE A 21 -8.80 -15.21 -9.98
C PHE A 21 -9.10 -13.78 -10.46
N LEU A 22 -9.21 -12.81 -9.54
CA LEU A 22 -9.54 -11.43 -9.86
C LEU A 22 -8.67 -10.84 -10.97
N GLN A 23 -7.39 -11.18 -11.00
CA GLN A 23 -6.43 -10.72 -12.00
C GLN A 23 -6.19 -11.71 -13.15
N GLY A 24 -6.97 -12.78 -13.25
CA GLY A 24 -6.79 -13.83 -14.25
C GLY A 24 -7.01 -13.39 -15.70
N SER A 25 -7.72 -12.29 -15.90
CA SER A 25 -7.97 -11.66 -17.19
C SER A 25 -7.84 -10.14 -17.10
N TRP A 26 -6.70 -9.69 -16.64
CA TRP A 26 -6.39 -8.28 -16.51
C TRP A 26 -6.11 -7.64 -17.86
N ASP A 27 -6.71 -6.49 -18.15
CA ASP A 27 -6.54 -5.75 -19.39
C ASP A 27 -6.21 -4.27 -19.14
N TYR A 28 -5.74 -3.55 -20.18
CA TYR A 28 -5.35 -2.14 -20.03
C TYR A 28 -6.51 -1.14 -20.04
N GLU A 29 -7.67 -1.51 -20.57
CA GLU A 29 -8.81 -0.60 -20.67
C GLU A 29 -9.63 -0.55 -19.39
N ARG A 30 -9.89 -1.72 -18.82
CA ARG A 30 -10.81 -1.87 -17.68
C ARG A 30 -10.21 -2.61 -16.49
N MET A 31 -8.94 -2.93 -16.56
CA MET A 31 -8.10 -3.53 -15.52
C MET A 31 -8.63 -4.88 -15.01
N GLN A 32 -9.24 -4.91 -13.82
CA GLN A 32 -9.70 -6.13 -13.15
C GLN A 32 -11.20 -6.43 -13.38
N ASN A 33 -11.87 -5.70 -14.24
CA ASN A 33 -13.33 -5.74 -14.42
C ASN A 33 -13.88 -7.14 -14.69
N LEU A 34 -13.24 -7.90 -15.58
CA LEU A 34 -13.71 -9.24 -15.96
C LEU A 34 -13.55 -10.23 -14.80
N GLY A 35 -12.42 -10.18 -14.08
CA GLY A 35 -12.22 -10.98 -12.86
C GLY A 35 -13.21 -10.61 -11.75
N TRP A 36 -13.56 -9.33 -11.64
CA TRP A 36 -14.58 -8.83 -10.74
C TRP A 36 -15.95 -9.42 -11.08
N ALA A 37 -16.42 -9.27 -12.32
CA ALA A 37 -17.68 -9.82 -12.78
C ALA A 37 -17.72 -11.35 -12.64
N TYR A 38 -16.63 -12.05 -13.02
CA TYR A 38 -16.49 -13.49 -12.85
C TYR A 38 -16.67 -13.94 -11.41
N SER A 39 -16.13 -13.19 -10.47
CA SER A 39 -16.25 -13.50 -9.04
C SER A 39 -17.69 -13.43 -8.55
N LEU A 40 -18.46 -12.47 -9.05
CA LEU A 40 -19.85 -12.22 -8.64
C LEU A 40 -20.87 -13.15 -9.30
N ILE A 41 -20.54 -13.89 -10.37
CA ILE A 41 -21.48 -14.78 -11.10
C ILE A 41 -22.30 -15.70 -10.15
N PRO A 42 -21.73 -16.37 -9.13
CA PRO A 42 -22.52 -17.25 -8.26
C PRO A 42 -23.62 -16.51 -7.51
N ALA A 43 -23.32 -15.29 -7.03
CA ALA A 43 -24.29 -14.45 -6.32
C ALA A 43 -25.36 -13.90 -7.28
N ILE A 44 -24.96 -13.39 -8.44
CA ILE A 44 -25.89 -12.87 -9.45
C ILE A 44 -26.88 -13.94 -9.91
N LYS A 45 -26.41 -15.17 -10.15
CA LYS A 45 -27.30 -16.29 -10.50
C LYS A 45 -28.27 -16.67 -9.40
N LYS A 46 -27.92 -16.45 -8.14
CA LYS A 46 -28.79 -16.71 -7.00
C LYS A 46 -29.83 -15.59 -6.80
N LEU A 47 -29.42 -14.35 -7.00
CA LEU A 47 -30.24 -13.16 -6.75
C LEU A 47 -31.23 -12.89 -7.88
N TYR A 48 -30.83 -13.09 -9.13
CA TYR A 48 -31.67 -12.81 -10.29
C TYR A 48 -32.10 -14.09 -10.99
N THR A 49 -33.41 -14.29 -11.11
CA THR A 49 -34.00 -15.51 -11.68
C THR A 49 -34.06 -15.51 -13.21
N ASN A 50 -34.25 -14.32 -13.80
CA ASN A 50 -34.29 -14.20 -15.27
C ASN A 50 -32.92 -13.85 -15.86
N LYS A 51 -32.75 -14.16 -17.15
CA LYS A 51 -31.46 -13.95 -17.86
C LYS A 51 -31.19 -12.48 -18.18
N GLU A 52 -32.25 -11.71 -18.40
CA GLU A 52 -32.13 -10.29 -18.69
C GLU A 52 -31.55 -9.53 -17.49
N ASP A 53 -32.08 -9.76 -16.29
CA ASP A 53 -31.57 -9.14 -15.06
C ASP A 53 -30.16 -9.61 -14.69
N GLN A 54 -29.87 -10.92 -14.92
CA GLN A 54 -28.50 -11.43 -14.77
C GLN A 54 -27.52 -10.73 -15.72
N ALA A 55 -27.91 -10.53 -16.97
CA ALA A 55 -27.10 -9.84 -17.98
C ALA A 55 -26.90 -8.36 -17.62
N ALA A 56 -27.96 -7.68 -17.17
CA ALA A 56 -27.89 -6.29 -16.70
C ALA A 56 -26.96 -6.15 -15.49
N ALA A 57 -27.07 -7.06 -14.49
CA ALA A 57 -26.19 -7.09 -13.35
C ALA A 57 -24.73 -7.32 -13.74
N LEU A 58 -24.46 -8.28 -14.61
CA LEU A 58 -23.10 -8.54 -15.10
C LEU A 58 -22.54 -7.35 -15.87
N LYS A 59 -23.35 -6.69 -16.72
CA LYS A 59 -22.93 -5.52 -17.49
C LYS A 59 -22.47 -4.38 -16.59
N ARG A 60 -23.19 -4.06 -15.49
CA ARG A 60 -22.77 -3.01 -14.54
C ARG A 60 -21.47 -3.38 -13.81
N HIS A 61 -21.14 -4.67 -13.69
CA HIS A 61 -19.91 -5.13 -13.05
C HIS A 61 -18.71 -5.25 -14.01
N LEU A 62 -18.92 -5.10 -15.31
CA LEU A 62 -17.86 -5.02 -16.33
C LEU A 62 -17.31 -3.60 -16.52
N GLU A 63 -17.75 -2.64 -15.73
CA GLU A 63 -17.17 -1.30 -15.67
C GLU A 63 -15.74 -1.34 -15.07
N PHE A 64 -14.96 -0.29 -15.33
CA PHE A 64 -13.60 -0.15 -14.85
C PHE A 64 -13.49 -0.46 -13.33
N PHE A 65 -12.55 -1.31 -12.98
CA PHE A 65 -12.21 -1.61 -11.59
C PHE A 65 -10.72 -1.93 -11.47
N ASN A 66 -10.02 -1.25 -10.57
CA ASN A 66 -8.61 -1.51 -10.31
C ASN A 66 -8.25 -1.17 -8.86
N THR A 67 -7.86 -2.18 -8.11
CA THR A 67 -7.35 -2.03 -6.74
C THR A 67 -6.36 -3.15 -6.43
N HIS A 68 -5.71 -3.10 -5.28
CA HIS A 68 -4.92 -4.24 -4.82
C HIS A 68 -5.83 -5.48 -4.68
N PRO A 69 -5.47 -6.65 -5.26
CA PRO A 69 -6.39 -7.78 -5.41
C PRO A 69 -6.96 -8.32 -4.09
N TYR A 70 -6.22 -8.20 -2.98
CA TYR A 70 -6.70 -8.74 -1.71
C TYR A 70 -7.62 -7.77 -0.96
N VAL A 71 -7.38 -6.48 -1.07
CA VAL A 71 -8.27 -5.46 -0.51
C VAL A 71 -9.49 -5.16 -1.39
N ALA A 72 -9.65 -5.83 -2.51
CA ALA A 72 -10.88 -5.86 -3.28
C ALA A 72 -12.03 -6.56 -2.53
N ALA A 73 -11.71 -7.47 -1.61
CA ALA A 73 -12.70 -8.30 -0.91
C ALA A 73 -13.72 -7.50 -0.07
N PRO A 74 -13.36 -6.50 0.73
CA PRO A 74 -14.36 -5.69 1.43
C PRO A 74 -15.28 -4.92 0.47
N ILE A 75 -14.76 -4.41 -0.67
CA ILE A 75 -15.59 -3.77 -1.70
C ILE A 75 -16.57 -4.78 -2.29
N MET A 76 -16.10 -5.99 -2.54
CA MET A 76 -16.92 -7.09 -3.05
C MET A 76 -18.04 -7.45 -2.07
N GLY A 77 -17.72 -7.49 -0.77
CA GLY A 77 -18.71 -7.72 0.29
C GLY A 77 -19.82 -6.67 0.29
N VAL A 78 -19.47 -5.37 0.29
CA VAL A 78 -20.45 -4.27 0.20
C VAL A 78 -21.28 -4.38 -1.09
N THR A 79 -20.63 -4.67 -2.23
CA THR A 79 -21.31 -4.85 -3.52
C THR A 79 -22.32 -6.00 -3.46
N LEU A 80 -21.99 -7.12 -2.83
CA LEU A 80 -22.91 -8.24 -2.66
C LEU A 80 -24.16 -7.86 -1.86
N ALA A 81 -24.01 -7.08 -0.79
CA ALA A 81 -25.13 -6.60 0.00
C ALA A 81 -26.02 -5.65 -0.79
N LEU A 82 -25.43 -4.73 -1.56
CA LEU A 82 -26.19 -3.82 -2.42
C LEU A 82 -26.95 -4.56 -3.53
N GLU A 83 -26.34 -5.55 -4.17
CA GLU A 83 -26.99 -6.39 -5.19
C GLU A 83 -28.15 -7.21 -4.58
N GLU A 84 -27.96 -7.72 -3.37
CA GLU A 84 -28.99 -8.47 -2.65
C GLU A 84 -30.23 -7.59 -2.36
N GLU A 85 -30.04 -6.39 -1.85
CA GLU A 85 -31.15 -5.47 -1.58
C GLU A 85 -31.80 -4.97 -2.87
N LYS A 86 -31.02 -4.71 -3.94
CA LYS A 86 -31.56 -4.37 -5.26
C LYS A 86 -32.42 -5.49 -5.83
N ALA A 87 -31.98 -6.74 -5.73
CA ALA A 87 -32.72 -7.91 -6.18
C ALA A 87 -34.01 -8.12 -5.37
N ASN A 88 -34.06 -7.67 -4.12
CA ASN A 88 -35.23 -7.68 -3.25
C ASN A 88 -36.20 -6.50 -3.48
N GLY A 89 -35.94 -5.68 -4.50
CA GLY A 89 -36.84 -4.58 -4.90
C GLY A 89 -36.55 -3.25 -4.23
N THR A 90 -35.44 -3.11 -3.50
CA THR A 90 -35.01 -1.79 -3.01
C THR A 90 -34.55 -0.94 -4.19
N ASP A 91 -34.98 0.30 -4.27
CA ASP A 91 -34.59 1.23 -5.33
C ASP A 91 -33.15 1.70 -5.16
N ILE A 92 -32.22 0.85 -5.61
CA ILE A 92 -30.80 1.15 -5.62
C ILE A 92 -30.37 1.38 -7.08
N GLU A 93 -29.95 2.60 -7.37
CA GLU A 93 -29.42 2.96 -8.70
C GLU A 93 -28.11 2.21 -8.99
N ASP A 94 -27.89 1.87 -10.27
CA ASP A 94 -26.61 1.27 -10.71
C ASP A 94 -25.43 2.20 -10.42
N ALA A 95 -25.65 3.51 -10.50
CA ALA A 95 -24.67 4.53 -10.16
C ALA A 95 -24.22 4.47 -8.68
N ALA A 96 -25.12 4.10 -7.75
CA ALA A 96 -24.77 3.94 -6.35
C ALA A 96 -23.83 2.74 -6.13
N ILE A 97 -24.11 1.59 -6.74
CA ILE A 97 -23.25 0.40 -6.69
C ILE A 97 -21.88 0.72 -7.30
N GLN A 98 -21.86 1.41 -8.42
CA GLN A 98 -20.60 1.82 -9.07
C GLN A 98 -19.85 2.86 -8.25
N GLY A 99 -20.55 3.79 -7.62
CA GLY A 99 -19.97 4.80 -6.72
C GLY A 99 -19.20 4.19 -5.55
N VAL A 100 -19.70 3.10 -4.95
CA VAL A 100 -18.99 2.33 -3.91
C VAL A 100 -17.69 1.76 -4.45
N LYS A 101 -17.75 1.08 -5.60
CA LYS A 101 -16.55 0.49 -6.23
C LYS A 101 -15.50 1.56 -6.49
N ILE A 102 -15.88 2.66 -7.15
CA ILE A 102 -14.96 3.76 -7.50
C ILE A 102 -14.42 4.45 -6.26
N GLY A 103 -15.28 4.74 -5.29
CA GLY A 103 -14.90 5.47 -4.08
C GLY A 103 -13.91 4.72 -3.18
N MET A 104 -13.98 3.39 -3.17
CA MET A 104 -13.14 2.55 -2.30
C MET A 104 -11.89 2.00 -2.98
N MET A 105 -11.85 1.85 -4.31
CA MET A 105 -10.75 1.17 -4.99
C MET A 105 -9.41 1.88 -4.83
N GLY A 106 -9.36 3.20 -4.93
CA GLY A 106 -8.13 3.98 -4.76
C GLY A 106 -7.58 3.95 -3.34
N PRO A 107 -8.37 4.38 -2.33
CA PRO A 107 -7.95 4.34 -0.93
C PRO A 107 -7.51 2.96 -0.46
N LEU A 108 -8.24 1.91 -0.83
CA LEU A 108 -7.87 0.55 -0.44
C LEU A 108 -6.62 0.05 -1.16
N ALA A 109 -6.36 0.44 -2.42
CA ALA A 109 -5.09 0.15 -3.06
C ALA A 109 -3.91 0.74 -2.27
N GLY A 110 -4.06 2.00 -1.81
CA GLY A 110 -3.07 2.67 -0.96
C GLY A 110 -2.79 1.96 0.36
N ILE A 111 -3.71 1.11 0.85
CA ILE A 111 -3.50 0.24 2.01
C ILE A 111 -2.91 -1.11 1.60
N GLY A 112 -3.46 -1.70 0.54
CA GLY A 112 -3.13 -3.07 0.14
C GLY A 112 -1.71 -3.24 -0.38
N ASP A 113 -1.24 -2.31 -1.21
CA ASP A 113 0.10 -2.39 -1.79
C ASP A 113 1.20 -2.38 -0.72
N PRO A 114 1.21 -1.44 0.25
CA PRO A 114 2.19 -1.46 1.33
C PRO A 114 2.13 -2.70 2.20
N VAL A 115 0.94 -3.10 2.58
CA VAL A 115 0.75 -4.24 3.49
C VAL A 115 1.19 -5.54 2.82
N PHE A 116 0.67 -5.83 1.62
CA PHE A 116 0.91 -7.13 1.00
C PHE A 116 2.18 -7.17 0.16
N TRP A 117 2.41 -6.20 -0.75
CA TRP A 117 3.56 -6.23 -1.65
C TRP A 117 4.85 -5.79 -1.00
N PHE A 118 4.79 -4.81 -0.09
CA PHE A 118 5.99 -4.22 0.52
C PHE A 118 6.26 -4.67 1.96
N THR A 119 5.35 -5.42 2.60
CA THR A 119 5.56 -5.90 3.96
C THR A 119 5.43 -7.42 4.06
N VAL A 120 4.23 -7.97 3.94
CA VAL A 120 3.98 -9.39 4.21
C VAL A 120 4.75 -10.30 3.25
N ARG A 121 4.69 -10.02 1.94
CA ARG A 121 5.35 -10.84 0.93
C ARG A 121 6.86 -10.81 1.01
N PRO A 122 7.55 -9.65 1.14
CA PRO A 122 9.00 -9.62 1.35
C PRO A 122 9.46 -10.30 2.63
N ILE A 123 8.74 -10.16 3.74
CA ILE A 123 9.10 -10.83 5.00
C ILE A 123 9.05 -12.36 4.84
N LEU A 124 7.96 -12.88 4.32
CA LEU A 124 7.84 -14.32 4.05
C LEU A 124 8.85 -14.79 3.02
N GLY A 125 9.11 -13.99 1.98
CA GLY A 125 10.10 -14.27 0.95
C GLY A 125 11.52 -14.33 1.51
N ALA A 126 11.92 -13.37 2.34
CA ALA A 126 13.23 -13.35 2.97
C ALA A 126 13.42 -14.54 3.92
N LEU A 127 12.40 -14.85 4.74
CA LEU A 127 12.43 -16.03 5.62
C LEU A 127 12.55 -17.32 4.80
N GLY A 128 11.73 -17.47 3.76
CA GLY A 128 11.77 -18.64 2.88
C GLY A 128 13.10 -18.79 2.16
N ALA A 129 13.66 -17.69 1.65
CA ALA A 129 14.97 -17.68 0.97
C ALA A 129 16.11 -18.04 1.93
N SER A 130 16.12 -17.49 3.14
CA SER A 130 17.14 -17.83 4.17
C SER A 130 17.18 -19.32 4.49
N LEU A 131 16.00 -19.95 4.68
CA LEU A 131 15.92 -21.39 4.92
C LEU A 131 16.33 -22.20 3.70
N ALA A 132 15.97 -21.78 2.50
CA ALA A 132 16.33 -22.46 1.25
C ALA A 132 17.83 -22.40 0.98
N GLN A 133 18.49 -21.29 1.28
CA GLN A 133 19.97 -21.17 1.18
C GLN A 133 20.69 -22.12 2.13
N ALA A 134 20.09 -22.44 3.28
CA ALA A 134 20.60 -23.48 4.18
C ALA A 134 20.28 -24.92 3.71
N GLY A 135 19.75 -25.10 2.49
CA GLY A 135 19.36 -26.40 1.95
C GLY A 135 18.06 -26.97 2.54
N ASN A 136 17.28 -26.18 3.28
CA ASN A 136 16.08 -26.64 3.94
C ASN A 136 14.84 -26.46 3.05
N ILE A 137 14.18 -27.57 2.69
CA ILE A 137 12.94 -27.57 1.88
C ILE A 137 11.77 -26.83 2.55
N ALA A 138 11.83 -26.59 3.85
CA ALA A 138 10.82 -25.81 4.56
C ALA A 138 10.74 -24.36 4.05
N GLY A 139 11.82 -23.82 3.47
CA GLY A 139 11.84 -22.45 2.96
C GLY A 139 10.75 -22.16 1.92
N PRO A 140 10.72 -22.83 0.75
CA PRO A 140 9.65 -22.70 -0.23
C PRO A 140 8.26 -23.02 0.32
N LEU A 141 8.15 -24.02 1.20
CA LEU A 141 6.87 -24.42 1.80
C LEU A 141 6.30 -23.35 2.73
N ILE A 142 7.13 -22.74 3.59
CA ILE A 142 6.72 -21.66 4.48
C ILE A 142 6.24 -20.47 3.67
N PHE A 143 6.97 -20.08 2.61
CA PHE A 143 6.53 -19.02 1.73
C PHE A 143 5.20 -19.34 1.07
N PHE A 144 5.08 -20.50 0.43
CA PHE A 144 3.88 -20.87 -0.32
C PHE A 144 2.65 -21.03 0.60
N ILE A 145 2.79 -21.79 1.68
CA ILE A 145 1.69 -22.05 2.60
C ILE A 145 1.31 -20.79 3.37
N GLY A 146 2.31 -20.12 3.97
CA GLY A 146 2.08 -18.91 4.77
C GLY A 146 1.43 -17.80 3.94
N TRP A 147 1.94 -17.54 2.74
CA TRP A 147 1.36 -16.55 1.83
C TRP A 147 -0.10 -16.88 1.47
N ASN A 148 -0.36 -18.12 1.08
CA ASN A 148 -1.71 -18.51 0.68
C ASN A 148 -2.70 -18.50 1.86
N LEU A 149 -2.30 -18.94 3.04
CA LEU A 149 -3.15 -18.89 4.24
C LEU A 149 -3.50 -17.46 4.61
N ILE A 150 -2.51 -16.56 4.67
CA ILE A 150 -2.74 -15.16 5.04
C ILE A 150 -3.69 -14.49 4.03
N ARG A 151 -3.40 -14.58 2.72
CA ARG A 151 -4.23 -13.93 1.71
C ARG A 151 -5.65 -14.50 1.64
N MET A 152 -5.81 -15.82 1.74
CA MET A 152 -7.12 -16.47 1.68
C MET A 152 -7.97 -16.14 2.91
N ALA A 153 -7.37 -16.16 4.09
CA ALA A 153 -8.05 -15.76 5.32
C ALA A 153 -8.45 -14.28 5.26
N PHE A 154 -7.53 -13.40 4.86
CA PHE A 154 -7.81 -11.97 4.73
C PHE A 154 -8.97 -11.70 3.77
N LEU A 155 -8.93 -12.29 2.57
CA LEU A 155 -10.01 -12.16 1.58
C LEU A 155 -11.37 -12.61 2.14
N TRP A 156 -11.41 -13.74 2.84
CA TRP A 156 -12.66 -14.23 3.41
C TRP A 156 -13.21 -13.31 4.50
N TYR A 157 -12.38 -13.00 5.50
CA TYR A 157 -12.85 -12.20 6.64
C TYR A 157 -13.22 -10.77 6.23
N THR A 158 -12.48 -10.17 5.32
CA THR A 158 -12.79 -8.81 4.87
C THR A 158 -13.96 -8.75 3.90
N GLN A 159 -14.21 -9.79 3.09
CA GLN A 159 -15.44 -9.91 2.31
C GLN A 159 -16.67 -10.00 3.23
N GLU A 160 -16.63 -10.85 4.28
CA GLU A 160 -17.72 -10.96 5.24
C GLU A 160 -17.95 -9.66 6.02
N LEU A 161 -16.85 -8.97 6.40
CA LEU A 161 -16.95 -7.67 7.04
C LEU A 161 -17.63 -6.64 6.11
N GLY A 162 -17.21 -6.59 4.85
CA GLY A 162 -17.80 -5.73 3.83
C GLY A 162 -19.28 -6.05 3.58
N TYR A 163 -19.66 -7.32 3.52
CA TYR A 163 -21.05 -7.74 3.36
C TYR A 163 -21.93 -7.30 4.53
N LYS A 164 -21.46 -7.48 5.77
CA LYS A 164 -22.18 -7.00 6.97
C LYS A 164 -22.31 -5.47 6.97
N ALA A 165 -21.24 -4.77 6.71
CA ALA A 165 -21.26 -3.30 6.62
C ALA A 165 -22.20 -2.82 5.51
N GLY A 166 -22.18 -3.45 4.33
CA GLY A 166 -23.10 -3.14 3.24
C GLY A 166 -24.58 -3.36 3.59
N SER A 167 -24.89 -4.44 4.31
CA SER A 167 -26.26 -4.71 4.77
C SER A 167 -26.74 -3.70 5.82
N GLU A 168 -25.87 -3.09 6.60
CA GLU A 168 -26.22 -2.01 7.53
C GLU A 168 -26.41 -0.68 6.78
N ILE A 169 -25.57 -0.40 5.79
CA ILE A 169 -25.68 0.79 4.92
C ILE A 169 -27.03 0.81 4.20
N THR A 170 -27.48 -0.35 3.71
CA THR A 170 -28.75 -0.44 2.98
C THR A 170 -29.98 -0.24 3.88
N LYS A 171 -29.88 -0.54 5.17
CA LYS A 171 -30.95 -0.25 6.14
C LYS A 171 -31.10 1.24 6.44
N ASP A 172 -30.02 2.00 6.31
CA ASP A 172 -29.99 3.44 6.58
C ASP A 172 -29.51 4.23 5.34
N MET A 173 -30.22 4.03 4.22
CA MET A 173 -29.89 4.69 2.94
C MET A 173 -29.98 6.23 3.01
N SER A 174 -30.61 6.80 4.02
CA SER A 174 -30.69 8.24 4.25
C SER A 174 -29.50 8.82 5.03
N GLY A 175 -28.71 7.98 5.69
CA GLY A 175 -27.78 8.40 6.75
C GLY A 175 -26.37 8.79 6.32
N GLY A 176 -25.99 8.71 5.04
CA GLY A 176 -24.65 9.11 4.60
C GLY A 176 -23.49 8.18 5.04
N ILE A 177 -23.77 7.04 5.67
CA ILE A 177 -22.80 6.06 6.18
C ILE A 177 -21.80 5.66 5.07
N LEU A 178 -22.26 5.45 3.84
CA LEU A 178 -21.41 5.15 2.70
C LEU A 178 -20.37 6.25 2.44
N LYS A 179 -20.78 7.51 2.54
CA LYS A 179 -19.90 8.68 2.40
C LYS A 179 -18.85 8.71 3.50
N ASP A 180 -19.24 8.37 4.73
CA ASP A 180 -18.34 8.36 5.88
C ASP A 180 -17.32 7.21 5.78
N ILE A 181 -17.73 6.01 5.36
CA ILE A 181 -16.82 4.88 5.10
C ILE A 181 -15.82 5.24 4.00
N THR A 182 -16.29 5.81 2.87
CA THR A 182 -15.42 6.23 1.78
C THR A 182 -14.45 7.31 2.22
N LYS A 183 -14.91 8.28 3.01
CA LYS A 183 -14.07 9.34 3.58
C LYS A 183 -13.05 8.77 4.57
N GLY A 184 -13.47 7.87 5.46
CA GLY A 184 -12.57 7.18 6.39
C GLY A 184 -11.49 6.37 5.68
N ALA A 185 -11.87 5.60 4.66
CA ALA A 185 -10.93 4.84 3.82
C ALA A 185 -9.94 5.77 3.09
N SER A 186 -10.42 6.92 2.58
CA SER A 186 -9.56 7.93 1.93
C SER A 186 -8.54 8.53 2.91
N ILE A 187 -8.98 8.87 4.12
CA ILE A 187 -8.09 9.42 5.16
C ILE A 187 -7.03 8.39 5.54
N LEU A 188 -7.42 7.14 5.78
CA LEU A 188 -6.49 6.05 6.11
C LEU A 188 -5.51 5.78 4.96
N GLY A 189 -6.00 5.74 3.72
CA GLY A 189 -5.15 5.57 2.54
C GLY A 189 -4.12 6.69 2.39
N MET A 190 -4.53 7.95 2.56
CA MET A 190 -3.61 9.09 2.53
C MET A 190 -2.58 9.05 3.66
N PHE A 191 -2.98 8.65 4.87
CA PHE A 191 -2.07 8.48 5.99
C PHE A 191 -0.99 7.43 5.69
N ILE A 192 -1.39 6.27 5.16
CA ILE A 192 -0.47 5.20 4.78
C ILE A 192 0.46 5.65 3.66
N LEU A 193 -0.06 6.35 2.64
CA LEU A 193 0.77 6.90 1.56
C LEU A 193 1.81 7.90 2.10
N ALA A 194 1.44 8.76 3.06
CA ALA A 194 2.38 9.70 3.69
C ALA A 194 3.53 8.97 4.42
N VAL A 195 3.22 7.90 5.16
CA VAL A 195 4.24 7.06 5.81
C VAL A 195 5.15 6.38 4.79
N LEU A 196 4.60 5.96 3.64
CA LEU A 196 5.40 5.36 2.57
C LEU A 196 6.33 6.37 1.90
N VAL A 197 5.85 7.60 1.68
CA VAL A 197 6.70 8.67 1.14
C VAL A 197 7.92 8.87 2.02
N GLU A 198 7.72 8.99 3.33
CA GLU A 198 8.83 9.13 4.28
C GLU A 198 9.79 7.93 4.24
N ARG A 199 9.26 6.72 4.15
CA ARG A 199 10.06 5.49 4.22
C ARG A 199 10.78 5.13 2.91
N TRP A 200 10.22 5.49 1.75
CA TRP A 200 10.68 5.00 0.44
C TRP A 200 11.23 6.09 -0.47
N VAL A 201 10.87 7.35 -0.24
CA VAL A 201 11.40 8.47 -1.00
C VAL A 201 12.56 9.08 -0.22
N SER A 202 13.77 8.62 -0.50
CA SER A 202 14.98 9.19 0.09
C SER A 202 15.77 9.95 -0.96
N ILE A 203 16.15 11.19 -0.62
CA ILE A 203 17.10 11.99 -1.37
C ILE A 203 18.30 12.16 -0.46
N VAL A 204 19.48 11.80 -0.92
CA VAL A 204 20.71 11.88 -0.11
C VAL A 204 21.64 12.90 -0.74
N PHE A 205 21.80 14.04 -0.08
CA PHE A 205 22.78 15.05 -0.49
C PHE A 205 24.16 14.69 0.05
N THR A 206 25.14 14.53 -0.84
CA THR A 206 26.54 14.23 -0.50
C THR A 206 27.39 15.46 -0.26
N VAL A 207 26.82 16.65 -0.50
CA VAL A 207 27.52 17.92 -0.31
C VAL A 207 27.92 18.12 1.16
N ASN A 208 29.22 18.28 1.39
CA ASN A 208 29.77 18.59 2.69
C ASN A 208 29.67 20.09 2.98
N LEU A 209 29.19 20.41 4.16
CA LEU A 209 29.18 21.78 4.64
C LEU A 209 30.56 22.17 5.23
N PRO A 210 30.91 23.47 5.33
CA PRO A 210 32.12 23.87 5.98
C PRO A 210 32.27 23.25 7.36
N GLY A 211 33.40 22.57 7.60
CA GLY A 211 33.65 21.81 8.84
C GLY A 211 33.73 22.75 10.05
N LYS A 212 33.10 22.35 11.15
CA LYS A 212 33.21 23.01 12.44
C LYS A 212 34.40 22.45 13.22
N VAL A 213 35.33 23.30 13.63
CA VAL A 213 36.44 22.90 14.52
C VAL A 213 35.86 22.63 15.90
N LEU A 214 36.03 21.40 16.38
CA LEU A 214 35.60 20.99 17.71
C LEU A 214 36.51 21.53 18.81
N SER A 215 35.93 21.86 19.96
CA SER A 215 36.69 22.25 21.15
C SER A 215 37.52 21.11 21.68
N LYS A 216 38.60 21.43 22.40
CA LYS A 216 39.44 20.43 23.06
C LYS A 216 38.59 19.58 24.02
N GLY A 217 38.75 18.25 23.95
CA GLY A 217 37.95 17.29 24.72
C GLY A 217 36.65 16.81 24.03
N ALA A 218 36.28 17.36 22.88
CA ALA A 218 35.12 16.90 22.08
C ALA A 218 35.50 15.93 20.94
N TYR A 219 36.78 15.67 20.78
CA TYR A 219 37.33 14.73 19.80
C TYR A 219 38.44 13.91 20.40
N ILE A 220 38.77 12.77 19.77
CA ILE A 220 39.84 11.86 20.23
C ILE A 220 41.17 12.45 19.80
N GLU A 221 42.03 12.80 20.79
CA GLU A 221 43.40 13.22 20.51
C GLU A 221 44.29 11.97 20.30
N TRP A 222 44.57 11.67 19.04
CA TRP A 222 45.40 10.54 18.65
C TRP A 222 46.85 10.80 19.00
N PRO A 223 47.50 9.92 19.79
CA PRO A 223 48.92 10.08 20.14
C PRO A 223 49.80 9.94 18.88
N LYS A 224 50.86 10.73 18.85
CA LYS A 224 51.87 10.63 17.78
C LYS A 224 52.92 9.58 18.20
N GLY A 225 52.92 8.44 17.54
CA GLY A 225 53.87 7.36 17.79
C GLY A 225 53.27 6.13 18.47
N ASN A 226 54.08 5.33 19.17
CA ASN A 226 53.62 4.11 19.85
C ASN A 226 52.63 4.40 20.97
N VAL A 227 51.48 3.73 20.94
CA VAL A 227 50.41 3.90 21.94
C VAL A 227 50.73 3.05 23.18
N SER A 228 50.81 3.67 24.37
CA SER A 228 50.93 2.96 25.63
C SER A 228 49.59 2.33 26.07
N GLY A 229 49.63 1.33 26.97
CA GLY A 229 48.42 0.67 27.43
C GLY A 229 47.43 1.64 28.13
N ASP A 230 47.90 2.66 28.83
CA ASP A 230 47.04 3.65 29.46
C ASP A 230 46.42 4.63 28.46
N GLN A 231 47.17 5.00 27.43
CA GLN A 231 46.64 5.80 26.31
C GLN A 231 45.56 5.03 25.56
N LEU A 232 45.76 3.72 25.36
CA LEU A 232 44.78 2.86 24.73
C LEU A 232 43.46 2.80 25.54
N LYS A 233 43.57 2.65 26.87
CA LYS A 233 42.37 2.69 27.74
C LYS A 233 41.62 4.03 27.64
N THR A 234 42.36 5.13 27.61
CA THR A 234 41.76 6.46 27.49
C THR A 234 41.05 6.63 26.15
N ILE A 235 41.68 6.20 25.06
CA ILE A 235 41.06 6.24 23.71
C ILE A 235 39.82 5.37 23.66
N LEU A 236 39.84 4.15 24.19
CA LEU A 236 38.71 3.28 24.26
C LEU A 236 37.55 3.88 25.09
N GLY A 237 37.86 4.54 26.19
CA GLY A 237 36.88 5.32 26.95
C GLY A 237 36.25 6.43 26.13
N GLN A 238 37.06 7.22 25.43
CA GLN A 238 36.58 8.31 24.55
C GLN A 238 35.73 7.80 23.38
N VAL A 239 36.07 6.64 22.81
CA VAL A 239 35.25 5.96 21.78
C VAL A 239 33.91 5.53 22.37
N ASN A 240 33.92 4.97 23.57
CA ASN A 240 32.70 4.54 24.26
C ASN A 240 31.78 5.74 24.59
N ASP A 241 32.39 6.89 24.92
CA ASP A 241 31.68 8.16 25.13
C ASP A 241 31.25 8.84 23.83
N LYS A 242 31.43 8.20 22.66
CA LYS A 242 31.06 8.65 21.32
C LYS A 242 31.68 9.99 20.92
N LEU A 243 32.89 10.30 21.40
CA LEU A 243 33.62 11.48 20.93
C LEU A 243 33.96 11.38 19.43
N SER A 244 34.09 12.53 18.78
CA SER A 244 34.45 12.57 17.35
C SER A 244 35.85 11.99 17.12
N PHE A 245 36.03 11.20 16.05
CA PHE A 245 37.35 10.71 15.63
C PHE A 245 38.25 11.82 15.10
N ASP A 246 37.66 12.87 14.54
CA ASP A 246 38.37 13.98 13.91
C ASP A 246 38.12 15.29 14.64
N LYS A 247 39.15 16.15 14.62
CA LYS A 247 39.08 17.52 15.16
C LYS A 247 38.11 18.41 14.42
N ILE A 248 37.86 18.13 13.13
CA ILE A 248 36.94 18.89 12.29
C ILE A 248 35.73 18.01 12.02
N GLN A 249 34.61 18.40 12.57
CA GLN A 249 33.35 17.75 12.29
C GLN A 249 32.78 18.32 11.01
N VAL A 250 32.69 17.51 9.95
CA VAL A 250 32.05 17.86 8.70
C VAL A 250 30.66 17.27 8.69
N ASP A 251 29.66 18.11 8.64
CA ASP A 251 28.27 17.68 8.49
C ASP A 251 27.86 17.79 7.00
N THR A 252 27.11 16.80 6.52
CA THR A 252 26.53 16.86 5.18
C THR A 252 25.30 17.77 5.17
N LEU A 253 24.98 18.33 4.01
CA LEU A 253 23.75 19.10 3.82
C LEU A 253 22.52 18.26 4.22
N GLN A 254 22.52 16.97 3.89
CA GLN A 254 21.46 16.03 4.28
C GLN A 254 21.23 16.01 5.79
N LYS A 255 22.32 15.86 6.58
CA LYS A 255 22.23 15.80 8.04
C LYS A 255 21.62 17.08 8.64
N GLN A 256 21.93 18.25 8.06
CA GLN A 256 21.36 19.51 8.50
C GLN A 256 19.86 19.62 8.15
N LEU A 257 19.47 19.17 6.95
CA LEU A 257 18.06 19.16 6.54
C LEU A 257 17.24 18.22 7.40
N ASP A 258 17.75 17.01 7.66
CA ASP A 258 17.07 16.00 8.49
C ASP A 258 16.99 16.40 9.98
N SER A 259 17.91 17.26 10.45
CA SER A 259 17.83 17.82 11.81
C SER A 259 16.72 18.85 11.96
N LEU A 260 16.29 19.49 10.87
CA LEU A 260 15.15 20.42 10.86
C LEU A 260 13.83 19.64 10.75
N ILE A 261 13.69 18.85 9.70
CA ILE A 261 12.51 18.01 9.46
C ILE A 261 13.00 16.75 8.73
N PRO A 262 12.98 15.57 9.38
CA PRO A 262 13.32 14.31 8.73
C PRO A 262 12.46 14.07 7.48
N GLY A 263 13.10 13.68 6.37
CA GLY A 263 12.40 13.38 5.13
C GLY A 263 11.85 14.60 4.37
N LEU A 264 12.20 15.83 4.76
CA LEU A 264 11.69 17.09 4.15
C LEU A 264 11.85 17.08 2.61
N MET A 265 13.01 16.68 2.10
CA MET A 265 13.28 16.72 0.67
C MET A 265 12.43 15.68 -0.11
N GLY A 266 12.20 14.50 0.46
CA GLY A 266 11.29 13.50 -0.10
C GLY A 266 9.86 14.01 -0.17
N LEU A 267 9.41 14.69 0.87
CA LEU A 267 8.08 15.31 0.93
C LEU A 267 7.93 16.43 -0.12
N LEU A 268 8.92 17.33 -0.22
CA LEU A 268 8.90 18.42 -1.22
C LEU A 268 8.91 17.87 -2.65
N LEU A 269 9.72 16.83 -2.93
CA LEU A 269 9.72 16.17 -4.22
C LEU A 269 8.34 15.55 -4.54
N THR A 270 7.72 14.92 -3.56
CA THR A 270 6.38 14.35 -3.72
C THR A 270 5.36 15.42 -4.07
N PHE A 271 5.36 16.56 -3.36
CA PHE A 271 4.46 17.67 -3.69
C PHE A 271 4.75 18.29 -5.06
N ALA A 272 6.02 18.38 -5.47
CA ALA A 272 6.39 18.83 -6.81
C ALA A 272 5.84 17.89 -7.89
N CYS A 273 5.99 16.56 -7.71
CA CYS A 273 5.42 15.57 -8.62
C CYS A 273 3.88 15.65 -8.66
N MET A 274 3.21 15.79 -7.51
CA MET A 274 1.76 15.97 -7.43
C MET A 274 1.30 17.22 -8.16
N TRP A 275 2.04 18.33 -8.03
CA TRP A 275 1.74 19.58 -8.74
C TRP A 275 1.88 19.43 -10.26
N LEU A 276 2.93 18.73 -10.73
CA LEU A 276 3.11 18.41 -12.15
C LEU A 276 1.98 17.54 -12.69
N LEU A 277 1.58 16.51 -11.95
CA LEU A 277 0.44 15.65 -12.30
C LEU A 277 -0.87 16.46 -12.37
N LYS A 278 -1.08 17.39 -11.43
CA LYS A 278 -2.24 18.28 -11.44
C LYS A 278 -2.26 19.21 -12.67
N LYS A 279 -1.07 19.56 -13.18
CA LYS A 279 -0.90 20.27 -14.47
C LYS A 279 -1.03 19.36 -15.70
N LYS A 280 -1.45 18.11 -15.53
CA LYS A 280 -1.61 17.10 -16.59
C LYS A 280 -0.31 16.71 -17.30
N VAL A 281 0.83 16.89 -16.66
CA VAL A 281 2.11 16.35 -17.15
C VAL A 281 2.05 14.83 -17.03
N SER A 282 2.44 14.12 -18.10
CA SER A 282 2.43 12.66 -18.13
C SER A 282 3.32 12.07 -17.02
N PRO A 283 2.88 11.02 -16.28
CA PRO A 283 3.73 10.32 -15.31
C PRO A 283 5.07 9.86 -15.89
N ILE A 284 5.07 9.40 -17.15
CA ILE A 284 6.28 8.96 -17.85
C ILE A 284 7.26 10.12 -18.01
N THR A 285 6.77 11.31 -18.38
CA THR A 285 7.60 12.51 -18.52
C THR A 285 8.22 12.91 -17.17
N ILE A 286 7.45 12.78 -16.09
CA ILE A 286 7.95 13.07 -14.73
C ILE A 286 9.06 12.06 -14.36
N ILE A 287 8.85 10.77 -14.59
CA ILE A 287 9.85 9.73 -14.32
C ILE A 287 11.15 10.00 -15.10
N ILE A 288 11.06 10.25 -16.41
CA ILE A 288 12.23 10.58 -17.24
C ILE A 288 12.93 11.83 -16.71
N GLY A 289 12.17 12.88 -16.35
CA GLY A 289 12.70 14.09 -15.77
C GLY A 289 13.46 13.85 -14.47
N LEU A 290 12.93 13.01 -13.57
CA LEU A 290 13.59 12.63 -12.33
C LEU A 290 14.89 11.86 -12.58
N PHE A 291 14.90 10.94 -13.57
CA PHE A 291 16.14 10.25 -13.97
C PHE A 291 17.21 11.24 -14.45
N VAL A 292 16.84 12.18 -15.31
CA VAL A 292 17.79 13.18 -15.83
C VAL A 292 18.32 14.04 -14.67
N VAL A 293 17.44 14.53 -13.78
CA VAL A 293 17.84 15.33 -12.62
C VAL A 293 18.78 14.54 -11.71
N GLY A 294 18.47 13.26 -11.42
CA GLY A 294 19.31 12.41 -10.59
C GLY A 294 20.71 12.19 -11.21
N ILE A 295 20.79 11.89 -12.51
CA ILE A 295 22.07 11.73 -13.21
C ILE A 295 22.90 13.01 -13.18
N VAL A 296 22.28 14.16 -13.47
CA VAL A 296 22.96 15.46 -13.44
C VAL A 296 23.44 15.79 -12.02
N ALA A 297 22.60 15.61 -11.03
CA ALA A 297 22.95 15.88 -9.62
C ALA A 297 24.10 14.97 -9.14
N SER A 298 24.09 13.70 -9.54
CA SER A 298 25.18 12.74 -9.24
C SER A 298 26.48 13.13 -9.95
N PHE A 299 26.39 13.56 -11.21
CA PHE A 299 27.59 14.01 -11.97
C PHE A 299 28.28 15.23 -11.32
N PHE A 300 27.49 16.13 -10.73
CA PHE A 300 28.03 17.30 -9.99
C PHE A 300 28.36 16.99 -8.53
N GLY A 301 28.23 15.76 -8.05
CA GLY A 301 28.50 15.38 -6.67
C GLY A 301 27.53 16.00 -5.65
N ILE A 302 26.30 16.32 -6.08
CA ILE A 302 25.26 16.89 -5.20
C ILE A 302 24.52 15.77 -4.49
N MET A 303 24.31 14.63 -5.19
CA MET A 303 23.56 13.45 -4.71
C MET A 303 24.34 12.18 -4.93
#